data_3e0151d243d7169a680908e329c2053d
#
_entry.id   3e0151d243d7169a680908e329c2053d
#
_cell.length_a   1.000
_cell.length_b   1.000
_cell.length_c   1.000
_cell.angle_alpha   90.00
_cell.angle_beta   90.00
_cell.angle_gamma   90.00
#
_symmetry.space_group_name_H-M   'P 1'
#
loop_
_entity.id
_entity.type
_entity.pdbx_description
1 polymer ?
#
loop_
_entity_poly.entity_id
_entity_poly.type
_entity_poly.pdbx_seq_one_letter_code
_entity_poly.pdbx_strand_id
1 'polypeptide(L)'
;MKYTQGKYLITNKQAIAKDMFSFEISCPEIAAVAVPGQFVHIRIGNFTLRRPISICGINKNKGTLRIVFEIRGEGTSEIAKLNDGDVVDILAPLGHGFTVDPEFKKVVLIGGGIGTPPMLPLAEFYGNKAVAITGFRNSSAVILQEELKASGAETILCTDDGSAGIHGFVTEPFSKLAENGGIDAVFACGPMPMLKGIAALCKEKNIFCEISLEERMACGIGACLGCACRTIRNDEEYFAHVCKDGPVFNAEEVLW
;
A
#
# COMPACT_ATOMS: atom_id res chain seq x y z
N MET A 1 18.51 6.95 -0.84
CA MET A 1 17.51 6.37 0.10
C MET A 1 18.19 6.15 1.44
N LYS A 2 17.63 6.64 2.55
CA LYS A 2 18.17 6.41 3.90
C LYS A 2 17.23 5.42 4.61
N TYR A 3 17.71 4.22 4.84
CA TYR A 3 17.00 3.18 5.60
C TYR A 3 17.81 2.78 6.83
N THR A 4 17.14 2.23 7.82
CA THR A 4 17.74 1.74 9.06
C THR A 4 17.34 0.28 9.27
N GLN A 5 18.26 -0.54 9.74
CA GLN A 5 17.97 -1.87 10.24
C GLN A 5 18.08 -1.88 11.75
N GLY A 6 17.06 -2.42 12.41
CA GLY A 6 17.05 -2.50 13.87
C GLY A 6 16.02 -3.51 14.37
N LYS A 7 16.02 -3.68 15.69
CA LYS A 7 15.05 -4.47 16.43
C LYS A 7 14.13 -3.51 17.18
N TYR A 8 12.82 -3.65 16.95
CA TYR A 8 11.80 -2.69 17.40
C TYR A 8 10.68 -3.40 18.15
N LEU A 9 10.13 -2.71 19.14
CA LEU A 9 9.06 -3.22 19.99
C LEU A 9 7.71 -3.14 19.27
N ILE A 10 6.94 -4.22 19.28
CA ILE A 10 5.52 -4.22 18.93
C ILE A 10 4.75 -3.68 20.13
N THR A 11 4.10 -2.55 19.96
CA THR A 11 3.35 -1.86 21.03
C THR A 11 1.86 -2.18 21.02
N ASN A 12 1.34 -2.62 19.87
CA ASN A 12 -0.06 -3.04 19.76
C ASN A 12 -0.22 -4.02 18.60
N LYS A 13 -0.90 -5.13 18.88
CA LYS A 13 -1.33 -6.14 17.90
C LYS A 13 -2.84 -6.26 17.91
N GLN A 14 -3.45 -6.27 16.74
CA GLN A 14 -4.87 -6.50 16.57
C GLN A 14 -5.13 -7.49 15.43
N ALA A 15 -6.04 -8.43 15.62
CA ALA A 15 -6.65 -9.17 14.53
C ALA A 15 -7.79 -8.30 13.97
N ILE A 16 -7.69 -7.88 12.72
CA ILE A 16 -8.63 -6.94 12.09
C ILE A 16 -9.62 -7.61 11.13
N ALA A 17 -9.27 -8.81 10.65
CA ALA A 17 -10.14 -9.71 9.89
C ALA A 17 -9.57 -11.14 10.00
N LYS A 18 -10.24 -12.11 9.37
CA LYS A 18 -9.73 -13.48 9.31
C LYS A 18 -8.36 -13.47 8.63
N ASP A 19 -7.36 -14.06 9.32
CA ASP A 19 -5.97 -14.15 8.86
C ASP A 19 -5.27 -12.80 8.55
N MET A 20 -5.85 -11.67 9.02
CA MET A 20 -5.30 -10.32 8.87
C MET A 20 -5.00 -9.66 10.20
N PHE A 21 -3.79 -9.13 10.32
CA PHE A 21 -3.26 -8.54 11.55
C PHE A 21 -2.74 -7.12 11.31
N SER A 22 -2.91 -6.28 12.31
CA SER A 22 -2.34 -4.93 12.41
C SER A 22 -1.32 -4.92 13.55
N PHE A 23 -0.11 -4.44 13.29
CA PHE A 23 0.91 -4.17 14.30
C PHE A 23 1.23 -2.70 14.34
N GLU A 24 1.28 -2.12 15.55
CA GLU A 24 1.94 -0.83 15.80
C GLU A 24 3.34 -1.10 16.35
N ILE A 25 4.35 -0.45 15.79
CA ILE A 25 5.76 -0.72 16.07
C ILE A 25 6.45 0.59 16.45
N SER A 26 7.09 0.60 17.63
CA SER A 26 7.86 1.76 18.11
C SER A 26 9.22 1.82 17.42
N CYS A 27 9.37 2.78 16.50
CA CYS A 27 10.58 2.99 15.69
C CYS A 27 10.74 4.48 15.30
N PRO A 28 11.07 5.35 16.27
CA PRO A 28 11.03 6.81 16.11
C PRO A 28 11.87 7.32 14.93
N GLU A 29 13.06 6.81 14.76
CA GLU A 29 13.98 7.21 13.68
C GLU A 29 13.46 6.83 12.30
N ILE A 30 12.70 5.73 12.18
CA ILE A 30 12.07 5.31 10.93
C ILE A 30 10.80 6.14 10.68
N ALA A 31 9.96 6.30 11.70
CA ALA A 31 8.72 7.07 11.61
C ALA A 31 8.96 8.54 11.23
N ALA A 32 10.09 9.12 11.68
CA ALA A 32 10.46 10.50 11.36
C ALA A 32 10.67 10.76 9.87
N VAL A 33 11.13 9.75 9.12
CA VAL A 33 11.51 9.87 7.70
C VAL A 33 10.63 9.09 6.74
N ALA A 34 9.76 8.21 7.25
CA ALA A 34 8.84 7.44 6.42
C ALA A 34 7.81 8.33 5.73
N VAL A 35 7.40 7.92 4.52
CA VAL A 35 6.36 8.57 3.71
C VAL A 35 5.34 7.54 3.19
N PRO A 36 4.10 7.95 2.85
CA PRO A 36 3.08 7.06 2.31
C PRO A 36 3.56 6.29 1.07
N GLY A 37 3.22 5.01 0.98
CA GLY A 37 3.61 4.14 -0.14
C GLY A 37 4.90 3.35 0.07
N GLN A 38 5.70 3.69 1.09
CA GLN A 38 6.88 2.90 1.47
C GLN A 38 6.49 1.63 2.24
N PHE A 39 7.45 0.73 2.40
CA PHE A 39 7.27 -0.55 3.08
C PHE A 39 8.37 -0.84 4.10
N VAL A 40 8.11 -1.80 4.97
CA VAL A 40 9.07 -2.42 5.88
C VAL A 40 9.43 -3.82 5.38
N HIS A 41 10.65 -4.28 5.66
CA HIS A 41 11.13 -5.61 5.31
C HIS A 41 11.48 -6.37 6.59
N ILE A 42 10.59 -7.28 7.00
CA ILE A 42 10.63 -7.97 8.30
C ILE A 42 11.42 -9.26 8.19
N ARG A 43 12.35 -9.47 9.11
CA ARG A 43 13.02 -10.76 9.36
C ARG A 43 12.28 -11.48 10.48
N ILE A 44 12.02 -12.76 10.27
CA ILE A 44 11.33 -13.59 11.27
C ILE A 44 12.02 -14.96 11.39
N GLY A 45 12.25 -15.39 12.62
CA GLY A 45 12.79 -16.71 12.93
C GLY A 45 14.03 -17.07 12.10
N ASN A 46 14.06 -18.30 11.62
CA ASN A 46 15.17 -18.86 10.81
C ASN A 46 14.94 -18.72 9.29
N PHE A 47 13.95 -17.94 8.86
CA PHE A 47 13.72 -17.71 7.43
C PHE A 47 14.84 -16.86 6.84
N THR A 48 15.38 -17.31 5.71
CA THR A 48 16.46 -16.61 4.98
C THR A 48 15.98 -15.29 4.39
N LEU A 49 14.76 -15.27 3.87
CA LEU A 49 14.20 -14.09 3.24
C LEU A 49 13.34 -13.29 4.22
N ARG A 50 13.44 -11.98 4.16
CA ARG A 50 12.54 -11.04 4.83
C ARG A 50 11.19 -11.00 4.15
N ARG A 51 10.19 -10.43 4.79
CA ARG A 51 8.83 -10.24 4.27
C ARG A 51 8.57 -8.74 4.07
N PRO A 52 8.34 -8.29 2.83
CA PRO A 52 7.95 -6.90 2.57
C PRO A 52 6.49 -6.71 2.99
N ILE A 53 6.23 -5.66 3.76
CA ILE A 53 4.89 -5.27 4.20
C ILE A 53 4.76 -3.76 4.10
N SER A 54 3.73 -3.29 3.42
CA SER A 54 3.46 -1.87 3.23
C SER A 54 3.17 -1.17 4.55
N ILE A 55 3.61 0.08 4.67
CA ILE A 55 3.29 0.94 5.80
C ILE A 55 1.84 1.40 5.67
N CYS A 56 1.04 1.12 6.70
CA CYS A 56 -0.37 1.48 6.82
C CYS A 56 -0.60 2.77 7.60
N GLY A 57 0.33 3.16 8.45
CA GLY A 57 0.23 4.38 9.25
C GLY A 57 1.58 4.87 9.72
N ILE A 58 1.73 6.18 9.80
CA ILE A 58 2.96 6.87 10.18
C ILE A 58 2.63 7.88 11.27
N ASN A 59 3.00 7.62 12.50
CA ASN A 59 2.82 8.58 13.58
C ASN A 59 4.17 9.17 14.02
N LYS A 60 4.52 10.32 13.44
CA LYS A 60 5.79 10.99 13.75
C LYS A 60 5.88 11.47 15.18
N ASN A 61 4.75 11.86 15.79
CA ASN A 61 4.71 12.38 17.17
C ASN A 61 4.94 11.28 18.21
N LYS A 62 4.32 10.09 17.98
CA LYS A 62 4.51 8.92 18.84
C LYS A 62 5.78 8.13 18.48
N GLY A 63 6.38 8.39 17.31
CA GLY A 63 7.51 7.62 16.79
C GLY A 63 7.12 6.18 16.45
N THR A 64 5.92 5.95 15.90
CA THR A 64 5.43 4.61 15.56
C THR A 64 5.09 4.47 14.09
N LEU A 65 5.25 3.25 13.57
CA LEU A 65 4.68 2.81 12.31
C LEU A 65 3.59 1.77 12.56
N ARG A 66 2.54 1.83 11.75
CA ARG A 66 1.52 0.78 11.67
C ARG A 66 1.71 -0.02 10.39
N ILE A 67 1.69 -1.33 10.49
CA ILE A 67 1.66 -2.26 9.36
C ILE A 67 0.42 -3.13 9.45
N VAL A 68 -0.09 -3.52 8.28
CA VAL A 68 -1.20 -4.48 8.16
C VAL A 68 -0.78 -5.55 7.18
N PHE A 69 -0.97 -6.82 7.54
CA PHE A 69 -0.59 -7.96 6.71
C PHE A 69 -1.57 -9.11 6.80
N GLU A 70 -1.59 -9.91 5.75
CA GLU A 70 -2.36 -11.15 5.64
C GLU A 70 -1.44 -12.36 5.79
N ILE A 71 -1.90 -13.42 6.44
CA ILE A 71 -1.20 -14.72 6.44
C ILE A 71 -1.33 -15.34 5.06
N ARG A 72 -0.22 -15.33 4.29
CA ARG A 72 -0.14 -15.93 2.94
C ARG A 72 0.82 -17.12 2.85
N GLY A 73 1.56 -17.40 3.92
CA GLY A 73 2.54 -18.48 3.97
C GLY A 73 3.23 -18.53 5.32
N GLU A 74 4.18 -19.45 5.46
CA GLU A 74 4.86 -19.73 6.73
C GLU A 74 5.48 -18.48 7.39
N GLY A 75 6.14 -17.61 6.62
CA GLY A 75 6.77 -16.43 7.18
C GLY A 75 5.79 -15.43 7.77
N THR A 76 4.67 -15.13 7.10
CA THR A 76 3.62 -14.27 7.65
C THR A 76 2.85 -14.94 8.77
N SER A 77 2.72 -16.28 8.75
CA SER A 77 2.18 -17.06 9.87
C SER A 77 3.06 -16.94 11.12
N GLU A 78 4.38 -16.98 10.99
CA GLU A 78 5.29 -16.76 12.13
C GLU A 78 5.25 -15.31 12.62
N ILE A 79 5.17 -14.30 11.73
CA ILE A 79 4.98 -12.90 12.15
C ILE A 79 3.69 -12.77 12.96
N ALA A 80 2.61 -13.40 12.54
CA ALA A 80 1.31 -13.34 13.22
C ALA A 80 1.31 -13.96 14.63
N LYS A 81 2.32 -14.76 15.01
CA LYS A 81 2.47 -15.30 16.38
C LYS A 81 3.08 -14.29 17.36
N LEU A 82 3.75 -13.25 16.88
CA LEU A 82 4.28 -12.19 17.73
C LEU A 82 3.15 -11.44 18.42
N ASN A 83 3.43 -10.94 19.62
CA ASN A 83 2.45 -10.24 20.48
C ASN A 83 2.99 -8.88 20.95
N ASP A 84 2.15 -8.14 21.62
CA ASP A 84 2.54 -6.91 22.32
C ASP A 84 3.70 -7.21 23.26
N GLY A 85 4.74 -6.37 23.20
CA GLY A 85 5.98 -6.55 23.96
C GLY A 85 7.04 -7.40 23.25
N ASP A 86 6.71 -8.09 22.17
CA ASP A 86 7.72 -8.80 21.37
C ASP A 86 8.52 -7.84 20.50
N VAL A 87 9.70 -8.29 20.07
CA VAL A 87 10.63 -7.51 19.26
C VAL A 87 10.70 -8.07 17.85
N VAL A 88 10.61 -7.20 16.87
CA VAL A 88 10.69 -7.53 15.45
C VAL A 88 11.92 -6.89 14.79
N ASP A 89 12.67 -7.66 13.99
CA ASP A 89 13.80 -7.16 13.19
C ASP A 89 13.28 -6.58 11.87
N ILE A 90 13.46 -5.28 11.69
CA ILE A 90 12.95 -4.51 10.54
C ILE A 90 14.10 -3.82 9.81
N LEU A 91 14.01 -3.81 8.49
CA LEU A 91 14.76 -2.94 7.59
C LEU A 91 13.75 -1.98 6.97
N ALA A 92 13.83 -0.68 7.23
CA ALA A 92 12.87 0.35 6.81
C ALA A 92 13.41 1.79 6.93
N PRO A 93 12.74 2.82 6.36
CA PRO A 93 11.71 2.65 5.34
C PRO A 93 12.34 2.31 4.00
N LEU A 94 11.66 1.53 3.19
CA LEU A 94 12.16 1.07 1.89
C LEU A 94 11.28 1.55 0.76
N GLY A 95 11.88 1.69 -0.42
CA GLY A 95 11.22 2.13 -1.63
C GLY A 95 10.92 3.63 -1.69
N HIS A 96 10.36 4.04 -2.83
CA HIS A 96 9.80 5.37 -3.06
C HIS A 96 8.33 5.37 -2.68
N GLY A 97 7.87 6.46 -2.06
CA GLY A 97 6.47 6.66 -1.72
C GLY A 97 5.68 7.33 -2.83
N PHE A 98 4.38 7.48 -2.61
CA PHE A 98 3.50 8.25 -3.48
C PHE A 98 3.85 9.73 -3.50
N THR A 99 3.59 10.37 -4.63
CA THR A 99 3.68 11.83 -4.77
C THR A 99 2.55 12.48 -3.97
N VAL A 100 2.92 13.14 -2.87
CA VAL A 100 1.96 13.85 -2.01
C VAL A 100 2.04 15.33 -2.30
N ASP A 101 1.03 15.86 -3.03
CA ASP A 101 0.95 17.28 -3.39
C ASP A 101 -0.27 17.91 -2.70
N PRO A 102 -0.09 18.90 -1.80
CA PRO A 102 -1.19 19.59 -1.12
C PRO A 102 -2.08 20.41 -2.07
N GLU A 103 -1.59 20.74 -3.26
CA GLU A 103 -2.35 21.49 -4.27
C GLU A 103 -3.42 20.62 -4.97
N PHE A 104 -3.32 19.31 -4.91
CA PHE A 104 -4.39 18.43 -5.39
C PHE A 104 -5.68 18.68 -4.62
N LYS A 105 -6.77 18.91 -5.35
CA LYS A 105 -8.09 19.26 -4.80
C LYS A 105 -9.01 18.05 -4.75
N LYS A 106 -8.84 17.10 -5.66
CA LYS A 106 -9.60 15.85 -5.70
C LYS A 106 -8.70 14.68 -6.08
N VAL A 107 -8.51 13.76 -5.15
CA VAL A 107 -7.72 12.56 -5.36
C VAL A 107 -8.58 11.32 -5.21
N VAL A 108 -8.25 10.26 -5.97
CA VAL A 108 -8.93 8.96 -5.84
C VAL A 108 -7.90 7.94 -5.35
N LEU A 109 -8.23 7.28 -4.25
CA LEU A 109 -7.40 6.27 -3.59
C LEU A 109 -8.04 4.90 -3.82
N ILE A 110 -7.36 3.99 -4.53
CA ILE A 110 -7.94 2.71 -4.90
C ILE A 110 -7.16 1.57 -4.25
N GLY A 111 -7.81 0.84 -3.33
CA GLY A 111 -7.23 -0.27 -2.61
C GLY A 111 -7.91 -1.60 -2.94
N GLY A 112 -7.12 -2.62 -3.35
CA GLY A 112 -7.62 -3.98 -3.58
C GLY A 112 -7.15 -4.97 -2.52
N GLY A 113 -8.05 -5.51 -1.69
CA GLY A 113 -7.69 -6.45 -0.63
C GLY A 113 -6.63 -5.89 0.31
N ILE A 114 -5.50 -6.61 0.48
CA ILE A 114 -4.36 -6.18 1.28
C ILE A 114 -3.59 -4.99 0.67
N GLY A 115 -3.96 -4.49 -0.50
CA GLY A 115 -3.50 -3.22 -1.04
C GLY A 115 -4.24 -1.99 -0.49
N THR A 116 -5.28 -2.18 0.32
CA THR A 116 -5.99 -1.07 1.00
C THR A 116 -5.15 -0.35 2.08
N PRO A 117 -4.35 -1.03 2.92
CA PRO A 117 -3.55 -0.40 3.96
C PRO A 117 -2.67 0.78 3.52
N PRO A 118 -1.91 0.74 2.43
CA PRO A 118 -1.10 1.88 2.00
C PRO A 118 -1.91 3.10 1.53
N MET A 119 -3.22 2.97 1.32
CA MET A 119 -4.11 4.08 0.98
C MET A 119 -4.49 4.91 2.21
N LEU A 120 -4.46 4.33 3.43
CA LEU A 120 -4.89 5.03 4.64
C LEU A 120 -4.06 6.29 4.95
N PRO A 121 -2.71 6.30 4.89
CA PRO A 121 -1.92 7.52 5.12
C PRO A 121 -2.21 8.62 4.10
N LEU A 122 -2.57 8.28 2.87
CA LEU A 122 -3.00 9.24 1.85
C LEU A 122 -4.39 9.80 2.18
N ALA A 123 -5.32 8.93 2.62
CA ALA A 123 -6.64 9.38 3.06
C ALA A 123 -6.55 10.34 4.25
N GLU A 124 -5.68 10.04 5.22
CA GLU A 124 -5.41 10.94 6.36
C GLU A 124 -4.82 12.29 5.93
N PHE A 125 -3.96 12.31 4.91
CA PHE A 125 -3.37 13.54 4.39
C PHE A 125 -4.38 14.39 3.62
N TYR A 126 -5.16 13.79 2.71
CA TYR A 126 -6.06 14.52 1.83
C TYR A 126 -7.44 14.80 2.44
N GLY A 127 -7.86 14.02 3.46
CA GLY A 127 -9.13 14.21 4.13
C GLY A 127 -10.32 14.23 3.16
N ASN A 128 -11.13 15.28 3.23
CA ASN A 128 -12.33 15.46 2.39
C ASN A 128 -12.03 15.69 0.89
N LYS A 129 -10.77 15.85 0.50
CA LYS A 129 -10.36 15.89 -0.90
C LYS A 129 -10.22 14.48 -1.51
N ALA A 130 -10.25 13.43 -0.68
CA ALA A 130 -10.05 12.06 -1.10
C ALA A 130 -11.37 11.30 -1.29
N VAL A 131 -11.43 10.50 -2.36
CA VAL A 131 -12.42 9.44 -2.56
C VAL A 131 -11.69 8.11 -2.48
N ALA A 132 -11.95 7.32 -1.44
CA ALA A 132 -11.34 6.01 -1.24
C ALA A 132 -12.27 4.91 -1.78
N ILE A 133 -11.85 4.25 -2.86
CA ILE A 133 -12.56 3.12 -3.46
C ILE A 133 -11.82 1.84 -3.06
N THR A 134 -12.49 0.95 -2.33
CA THR A 134 -11.88 -0.29 -1.84
C THR A 134 -12.62 -1.52 -2.36
N GLY A 135 -11.86 -2.53 -2.76
CA GLY A 135 -12.39 -3.78 -3.29
C GLY A 135 -11.91 -4.99 -2.50
N PHE A 136 -12.84 -5.89 -2.18
CA PHE A 136 -12.54 -7.14 -1.46
C PHE A 136 -13.31 -8.30 -2.08
N ARG A 137 -12.89 -9.54 -1.79
CA ARG A 137 -13.61 -10.73 -2.29
C ARG A 137 -15.02 -10.85 -1.70
N ASN A 138 -15.16 -10.56 -0.40
CA ASN A 138 -16.41 -10.63 0.34
C ASN A 138 -16.36 -9.78 1.62
N SER A 139 -17.49 -9.68 2.33
CA SER A 139 -17.63 -8.88 3.55
C SER A 139 -16.67 -9.29 4.68
N SER A 140 -16.29 -10.57 4.78
CA SER A 140 -15.38 -11.03 5.84
C SER A 140 -13.92 -10.60 5.66
N ALA A 141 -13.56 -10.18 4.45
CA ALA A 141 -12.23 -9.66 4.10
C ALA A 141 -12.14 -8.12 4.19
N VAL A 142 -13.25 -7.44 4.46
CA VAL A 142 -13.30 -5.97 4.52
C VAL A 142 -12.53 -5.46 5.73
N ILE A 143 -11.59 -4.54 5.48
CA ILE A 143 -10.75 -3.90 6.51
C ILE A 143 -10.71 -2.38 6.33
N LEU A 144 -10.38 -1.65 7.39
CA LEU A 144 -10.05 -0.22 7.41
C LEU A 144 -11.16 0.75 6.95
N GLN A 145 -12.42 0.30 6.81
CA GLN A 145 -13.50 1.16 6.34
C GLN A 145 -13.78 2.32 7.30
N GLU A 146 -13.79 2.04 8.59
CA GLU A 146 -14.07 3.06 9.60
C GLU A 146 -12.91 4.07 9.72
N GLU A 147 -11.66 3.61 9.59
CA GLU A 147 -10.49 4.49 9.58
C GLU A 147 -10.47 5.39 8.33
N LEU A 148 -10.80 4.85 7.16
CA LEU A 148 -10.92 5.64 5.92
C LEU A 148 -12.01 6.70 6.04
N LYS A 149 -13.17 6.38 6.61
CA LYS A 149 -14.23 7.35 6.89
C LYS A 149 -13.77 8.39 7.91
N ALA A 150 -13.11 7.96 8.99
CA ALA A 150 -12.63 8.84 10.04
C ALA A 150 -11.56 9.82 9.55
N SER A 151 -10.82 9.50 8.48
CA SER A 151 -9.90 10.43 7.83
C SER A 151 -10.59 11.61 7.14
N GLY A 152 -11.91 11.55 6.97
CA GLY A 152 -12.72 12.53 6.22
C GLY A 152 -12.90 12.20 4.74
N ALA A 153 -12.30 11.12 4.24
CA ALA A 153 -12.45 10.69 2.85
C ALA A 153 -13.88 10.18 2.57
N GLU A 154 -14.40 10.48 1.40
CA GLU A 154 -15.55 9.77 0.87
C GLU A 154 -15.16 8.31 0.60
N THR A 155 -16.00 7.32 1.01
CA THR A 155 -15.66 5.92 0.88
C THR A 155 -16.64 5.16 0.00
N ILE A 156 -16.14 4.38 -0.94
CA ILE A 156 -16.89 3.48 -1.79
C ILE A 156 -16.34 2.06 -1.58
N LEU A 157 -17.20 1.16 -1.10
CA LEU A 157 -16.86 -0.24 -0.88
C LEU A 157 -17.41 -1.11 -2.01
N CYS A 158 -16.57 -2.00 -2.55
CA CYS A 158 -16.96 -3.04 -3.50
C CYS A 158 -16.62 -4.42 -2.93
N THR A 159 -17.47 -5.41 -3.23
CA THR A 159 -17.13 -6.83 -3.00
C THR A 159 -17.47 -7.65 -4.24
N ASP A 160 -16.57 -8.60 -4.56
CA ASP A 160 -16.72 -9.44 -5.76
C ASP A 160 -18.01 -10.26 -5.74
N ASP A 161 -18.45 -10.68 -4.53
CA ASP A 161 -19.67 -11.48 -4.32
C ASP A 161 -20.93 -10.65 -3.97
N GLY A 162 -20.80 -9.33 -3.83
CA GLY A 162 -21.92 -8.43 -3.46
C GLY A 162 -22.35 -8.53 -2.00
N SER A 163 -21.59 -9.19 -1.13
CA SER A 163 -21.93 -9.39 0.29
C SER A 163 -21.81 -8.10 1.14
N ALA A 164 -21.14 -7.07 0.62
CA ALA A 164 -21.08 -5.72 1.21
C ALA A 164 -20.79 -4.66 0.14
N GLY A 165 -21.40 -3.48 0.28
CA GLY A 165 -21.19 -2.37 -0.65
C GLY A 165 -21.72 -2.66 -2.06
N ILE A 166 -21.01 -2.20 -3.08
CA ILE A 166 -21.32 -2.40 -4.49
C ILE A 166 -20.85 -3.81 -4.90
N HIS A 167 -21.71 -4.57 -5.57
CA HIS A 167 -21.33 -5.85 -6.18
C HIS A 167 -20.48 -5.59 -7.42
N GLY A 168 -19.25 -6.12 -7.47
CA GLY A 168 -18.32 -6.01 -8.59
C GLY A 168 -16.98 -5.41 -8.24
N PHE A 169 -16.28 -4.93 -9.24
CA PHE A 169 -14.89 -4.47 -9.13
C PHE A 169 -14.80 -2.94 -8.94
N VAL A 170 -13.72 -2.49 -8.31
CA VAL A 170 -13.42 -1.07 -8.07
C VAL A 170 -13.32 -0.22 -9.35
N THR A 171 -13.06 -0.84 -10.49
CA THR A 171 -12.98 -0.18 -11.79
C THR A 171 -14.32 0.41 -12.24
N GLU A 172 -15.47 -0.18 -11.84
CA GLU A 172 -16.79 0.32 -12.21
C GLU A 172 -17.14 1.67 -11.56
N PRO A 173 -17.10 1.81 -10.21
CA PRO A 173 -17.32 3.10 -9.58
C PRO A 173 -16.23 4.12 -9.94
N PHE A 174 -14.99 3.68 -10.15
CA PHE A 174 -13.92 4.56 -10.60
C PHE A 174 -14.19 5.10 -12.00
N SER A 175 -14.62 4.28 -12.97
CA SER A 175 -14.97 4.74 -14.32
C SER A 175 -16.05 5.81 -14.30
N LYS A 176 -17.14 5.58 -13.54
CA LYS A 176 -18.21 6.56 -13.36
C LYS A 176 -17.72 7.88 -12.75
N LEU A 177 -16.80 7.79 -11.78
CA LEU A 177 -16.22 8.97 -11.15
C LEU A 177 -15.33 9.74 -12.14
N ALA A 178 -14.55 9.03 -12.95
CA ALA A 178 -13.65 9.60 -13.95
C ALA A 178 -14.40 10.28 -15.11
N GLU A 179 -15.59 9.80 -15.46
CA GLU A 179 -16.47 10.44 -16.45
C GLU A 179 -16.90 11.85 -16.03
N ASN A 180 -17.07 12.11 -14.75
CA ASN A 180 -17.42 13.42 -14.22
C ASN A 180 -16.26 14.43 -14.24
N GLY A 181 -15.03 13.98 -14.46
CA GLY A 181 -13.83 14.80 -14.52
C GLY A 181 -13.41 15.42 -13.18
N GLY A 182 -12.41 16.31 -13.25
CA GLY A 182 -11.95 17.09 -12.09
C GLY A 182 -11.15 16.27 -11.06
N ILE A 183 -10.59 15.10 -11.46
CA ILE A 183 -9.67 14.31 -10.64
C ILE A 183 -8.25 14.76 -10.96
N ASP A 184 -7.50 15.18 -9.94
CA ASP A 184 -6.12 15.62 -10.09
C ASP A 184 -5.14 14.44 -10.08
N ALA A 185 -5.40 13.43 -9.24
CA ALA A 185 -4.53 12.27 -9.11
C ALA A 185 -5.28 11.01 -8.69
N VAL A 186 -4.77 9.86 -9.15
CA VAL A 186 -5.20 8.52 -8.74
C VAL A 186 -4.02 7.77 -8.14
N PHE A 187 -4.22 7.21 -6.95
CA PHE A 187 -3.24 6.37 -6.27
C PHE A 187 -3.83 4.97 -6.08
N ALA A 188 -3.14 3.93 -6.53
CA ALA A 188 -3.68 2.59 -6.45
C ALA A 188 -2.68 1.56 -5.93
N CYS A 189 -3.18 0.60 -5.14
CA CYS A 189 -2.44 -0.57 -4.69
C CYS A 189 -3.36 -1.80 -4.63
N GLY A 190 -2.90 -2.94 -5.15
CA GLY A 190 -3.69 -4.17 -5.16
C GLY A 190 -3.28 -5.14 -6.28
N PRO A 191 -4.16 -6.08 -6.63
CA PRO A 191 -3.86 -7.09 -7.64
C PRO A 191 -3.51 -6.50 -9.01
N MET A 192 -2.55 -7.11 -9.70
CA MET A 192 -2.07 -6.67 -11.02
C MET A 192 -3.19 -6.42 -12.05
N PRO A 193 -4.22 -7.29 -12.20
CA PRO A 193 -5.32 -7.02 -13.14
C PRO A 193 -6.09 -5.75 -12.80
N MET A 194 -6.29 -5.44 -11.50
CA MET A 194 -6.93 -4.22 -11.04
C MET A 194 -6.08 -3.00 -11.42
N LEU A 195 -4.78 -3.02 -11.10
CA LEU A 195 -3.86 -1.92 -11.40
C LEU A 195 -3.80 -1.62 -12.90
N LYS A 196 -3.74 -2.67 -13.72
CA LYS A 196 -3.76 -2.55 -15.19
C LYS A 196 -5.03 -1.88 -15.71
N GLY A 197 -6.21 -2.27 -15.17
CA GLY A 197 -7.48 -1.65 -15.53
C GLY A 197 -7.56 -0.17 -15.14
N ILE A 198 -7.07 0.17 -13.93
CA ILE A 198 -7.02 1.56 -13.44
C ILE A 198 -6.07 2.40 -14.29
N ALA A 199 -4.86 1.89 -14.55
CA ALA A 199 -3.87 2.57 -15.39
C ALA A 199 -4.42 2.88 -16.80
N ALA A 200 -5.11 1.92 -17.40
CA ALA A 200 -5.73 2.10 -18.73
C ALA A 200 -6.80 3.21 -18.72
N LEU A 201 -7.67 3.23 -17.71
CA LEU A 201 -8.69 4.26 -17.55
C LEU A 201 -8.07 5.65 -17.29
N CYS A 202 -7.04 5.74 -16.45
CA CYS A 202 -6.34 7.00 -16.20
C CYS A 202 -5.67 7.54 -17.46
N LYS A 203 -5.01 6.67 -18.24
CA LYS A 203 -4.41 7.04 -19.52
C LYS A 203 -5.44 7.54 -20.51
N GLU A 204 -6.58 6.86 -20.65
CA GLU A 204 -7.69 7.28 -21.53
C GLU A 204 -8.22 8.66 -21.16
N LYS A 205 -8.34 8.95 -19.87
CA LYS A 205 -8.89 10.21 -19.35
C LYS A 205 -7.81 11.28 -19.09
N ASN A 206 -6.55 11.01 -19.40
CA ASN A 206 -5.40 11.89 -19.11
C ASN A 206 -5.34 12.35 -17.65
N ILE A 207 -5.49 11.39 -16.71
CA ILE A 207 -5.43 11.59 -15.26
C ILE A 207 -4.08 11.10 -14.75
N PHE A 208 -3.37 11.91 -13.96
CA PHE A 208 -2.15 11.48 -13.28
C PHE A 208 -2.41 10.27 -12.40
N CYS A 209 -1.63 9.21 -12.57
CA CYS A 209 -1.84 7.95 -11.86
C CYS A 209 -0.52 7.36 -11.38
N GLU A 210 -0.44 7.08 -10.09
CA GLU A 210 0.63 6.29 -9.50
C GLU A 210 0.08 4.98 -8.95
N ILE A 211 0.83 3.90 -9.17
CA ILE A 211 0.48 2.56 -8.72
C ILE A 211 1.60 1.96 -7.88
N SER A 212 1.23 1.22 -6.85
CA SER A 212 2.18 0.46 -6.04
C SER A 212 2.23 -0.99 -6.53
N LEU A 213 3.38 -1.40 -7.07
CA LEU A 213 3.61 -2.77 -7.55
C LEU A 213 4.11 -3.68 -6.44
N GLU A 214 3.76 -4.96 -6.56
CA GLU A 214 4.26 -6.04 -5.70
C GLU A 214 5.12 -7.00 -6.51
N GLU A 215 6.32 -7.32 -5.97
CA GLU A 215 7.20 -8.35 -6.51
C GLU A 215 7.85 -9.17 -5.40
N ARG A 216 8.32 -10.35 -5.74
CA ARG A 216 9.09 -11.18 -4.80
C ARG A 216 10.40 -10.48 -4.46
N MET A 217 10.66 -10.29 -3.17
CA MET A 217 11.84 -9.58 -2.70
C MET A 217 12.77 -10.49 -1.90
N ALA A 218 14.07 -10.36 -2.14
CA ALA A 218 15.09 -10.98 -1.31
C ALA A 218 15.85 -9.93 -0.49
N CYS A 219 16.59 -9.00 -1.11
CA CYS A 219 17.39 -8.02 -0.39
C CYS A 219 16.62 -6.78 0.10
N GLY A 220 15.61 -6.33 -0.62
CA GLY A 220 14.83 -5.12 -0.32
C GLY A 220 15.53 -3.79 -0.64
N ILE A 221 16.76 -3.80 -1.16
CA ILE A 221 17.61 -2.61 -1.34
C ILE A 221 18.17 -2.44 -2.77
N GLY A 222 17.66 -3.22 -3.74
CA GLY A 222 18.10 -3.14 -5.14
C GLY A 222 19.40 -3.88 -5.48
N ALA A 223 19.93 -4.73 -4.59
CA ALA A 223 21.23 -5.39 -4.81
C ALA A 223 21.11 -6.75 -5.53
N CYS A 224 20.00 -7.49 -5.33
CA CYS A 224 19.87 -8.88 -5.82
C CYS A 224 19.12 -9.00 -7.14
N LEU A 225 18.53 -7.93 -7.65
CA LEU A 225 17.74 -7.85 -8.89
C LEU A 225 16.48 -8.74 -8.93
N GLY A 226 16.13 -9.42 -7.83
CA GLY A 226 15.04 -10.40 -7.77
C GLY A 226 13.62 -9.81 -7.88
N CYS A 227 13.46 -8.49 -7.70
CA CYS A 227 12.19 -7.79 -7.79
C CYS A 227 12.10 -6.89 -9.04
N ALA A 228 12.73 -7.31 -10.14
CA ALA A 228 12.73 -6.56 -11.38
C ALA A 228 11.33 -6.53 -12.02
N CYS A 229 10.90 -5.35 -12.45
CA CYS A 229 9.71 -5.15 -13.26
C CYS A 229 10.08 -4.36 -14.52
N ARG A 230 9.29 -4.51 -15.58
CA ARG A 230 9.53 -3.80 -16.85
C ARG A 230 8.88 -2.42 -16.79
N THR A 231 9.67 -1.40 -17.13
CA THR A 231 9.21 -0.01 -17.18
C THR A 231 9.77 0.68 -18.46
N ILE A 232 9.27 1.87 -18.75
CA ILE A 232 9.86 2.77 -19.75
C ILE A 232 10.55 3.90 -19.00
N ARG A 233 11.79 4.20 -19.41
CA ARG A 233 12.53 5.37 -18.92
C ARG A 233 13.24 6.03 -20.09
N ASN A 234 12.99 7.32 -20.31
CA ASN A 234 13.52 8.07 -21.46
C ASN A 234 13.22 7.40 -22.82
N ASP A 235 11.99 6.91 -22.98
CA ASP A 235 11.48 6.19 -24.17
C ASP A 235 12.16 4.84 -24.45
N GLU A 236 12.96 4.33 -23.52
CA GLU A 236 13.60 3.03 -23.61
C GLU A 236 13.07 2.06 -22.54
N GLU A 237 13.02 0.78 -22.90
CA GLU A 237 12.66 -0.27 -21.94
C GLU A 237 13.75 -0.37 -20.85
N TYR A 238 13.32 -0.36 -19.58
CA TYR A 238 14.19 -0.42 -18.42
C TYR A 238 13.66 -1.45 -17.38
N PHE A 239 14.56 -2.23 -16.81
CA PHE A 239 14.23 -3.12 -15.70
C PHE A 239 14.40 -2.38 -14.36
N ALA A 240 13.30 -1.85 -13.84
CA ALA A 240 13.27 -1.22 -12.53
C ALA A 240 13.18 -2.28 -11.42
N HIS A 241 13.66 -1.96 -10.23
CA HIS A 241 13.59 -2.83 -9.06
C HIS A 241 12.54 -2.30 -8.09
N VAL A 242 11.44 -3.03 -7.90
CA VAL A 242 10.31 -2.62 -7.05
C VAL A 242 10.76 -2.19 -5.65
N CYS A 243 11.77 -2.83 -5.08
CA CYS A 243 12.27 -2.49 -3.74
C CYS A 243 13.10 -1.20 -3.65
N LYS A 244 13.63 -0.69 -4.77
CA LYS A 244 14.53 0.47 -4.81
C LYS A 244 13.97 1.61 -5.65
N ASP A 245 13.53 1.30 -6.89
CA ASP A 245 13.01 2.28 -7.84
C ASP A 245 11.50 2.51 -7.64
N GLY A 246 10.78 1.53 -7.06
CA GLY A 246 9.41 1.56 -6.61
C GLY A 246 9.31 1.53 -5.07
N PRO A 247 8.24 0.96 -4.49
CA PRO A 247 7.17 0.20 -5.14
C PRO A 247 6.20 1.05 -5.94
N VAL A 248 6.19 2.37 -5.72
CA VAL A 248 5.33 3.32 -6.41
C VAL A 248 5.96 3.75 -7.73
N PHE A 249 5.20 3.64 -8.79
CA PHE A 249 5.57 4.03 -10.15
C PHE A 249 4.47 4.87 -10.78
N ASN A 250 4.84 5.79 -11.68
CA ASN A 250 3.87 6.37 -12.59
C ASN A 250 3.29 5.24 -13.45
N ALA A 251 1.97 5.15 -13.55
CA ALA A 251 1.28 4.07 -14.25
C ALA A 251 1.61 4.03 -15.76
N GLU A 252 1.99 5.16 -16.35
CA GLU A 252 2.40 5.26 -17.76
C GLU A 252 3.78 4.67 -18.02
N GLU A 253 4.64 4.60 -16.99
CA GLU A 253 5.98 4.04 -17.13
C GLU A 253 5.99 2.51 -17.05
N VAL A 254 4.91 1.87 -16.56
CA VAL A 254 4.86 0.42 -16.36
C VAL A 254 4.49 -0.32 -17.64
N LEU A 255 5.32 -1.29 -18.02
CA LEU A 255 5.05 -2.24 -19.11
C LEU A 255 4.36 -3.48 -18.56
N TRP A 256 3.10 -3.66 -18.93
CA TRP A 256 2.20 -4.69 -18.41
C TRP A 256 2.37 -6.07 -19.09
#